data_c9182271fe7da1cb0aa84cb46e2e9231
#
_entry.id   c9182271fe7da1cb0aa84cb46e2e9231
#
_cell.length_a   1.000
_cell.length_b   1.000
_cell.length_c   1.000
_cell.angle_alpha   90.00
_cell.angle_beta   90.00
_cell.angle_gamma   90.00
#
_symmetry.space_group_name_H-M   'P 1'
#
loop_
_entity.id
_entity.type
_entity.pdbx_description
1 polymer ?
#
loop_
_entity_poly.entity_id
_entity_poly.type
_entity_poly.pdbx_seq_one_letter_code
_entity_poly.pdbx_strand_id
1 'polypeptide(L)'
;IGSICIKKVLKPGEERVFPFLLTWNFPNRVRDWGDTDKHVKAVQEYHYEIVGNYYSTLFQDAWTVADYMNQKKEILEGDSRKFSQAFFSSTLPGYVLEAVADNITILRSPTCFRTENGDFFGWEGVENTVGCGAGTCTHVWNYAQTVAFLFPELEQSMRRIEFLQEI
;
A
#
# COMPACT_ATOMS: atom_id res chain seq x y z
N ILE A 1 1.51 -4.85 -25.47
CA ILE A 1 2.32 -3.62 -25.33
C ILE A 1 1.48 -2.50 -25.88
N GLY A 2 1.23 -1.47 -25.07
CA GLY A 2 0.48 -0.27 -25.45
C GLY A 2 1.38 0.96 -25.39
N SER A 3 1.05 1.98 -26.18
CA SER A 3 1.70 3.28 -26.11
C SER A 3 0.66 4.39 -26.16
N ILE A 4 0.94 5.49 -25.46
CA ILE A 4 0.14 6.72 -25.52
C ILE A 4 1.05 7.80 -26.10
N CYS A 5 0.55 8.50 -27.11
CA CYS A 5 1.27 9.60 -27.75
C CYS A 5 0.42 10.86 -27.72
N ILE A 6 1.01 11.96 -27.25
CA ILE A 6 0.40 13.29 -27.30
C ILE A 6 1.22 14.12 -28.28
N LYS A 7 0.57 14.61 -29.35
CA LYS A 7 1.20 15.50 -30.32
C LYS A 7 0.74 16.94 -30.07
N LYS A 8 1.68 17.84 -29.86
CA LYS A 8 1.40 19.28 -29.67
C LYS A 8 2.47 20.10 -30.38
N VAL A 9 2.03 21.16 -31.05
CA VAL A 9 2.92 22.19 -31.60
C VAL A 9 3.09 23.26 -30.54
N LEU A 10 4.33 23.56 -30.16
CA LEU A 10 4.65 24.64 -29.24
C LEU A 10 5.19 25.84 -30.00
N LYS A 11 4.81 27.04 -29.57
CA LYS A 11 5.39 28.29 -30.06
C LYS A 11 6.76 28.52 -29.39
N PRO A 12 7.65 29.32 -29.98
CA PRO A 12 8.90 29.70 -29.33
C PRO A 12 8.66 30.27 -27.93
N GLY A 13 9.32 29.69 -26.90
CA GLY A 13 9.15 30.06 -25.49
C GLY A 13 7.90 29.53 -24.80
N GLU A 14 7.04 28.77 -25.49
CA GLU A 14 5.88 28.12 -24.88
C GLU A 14 6.30 26.84 -24.16
N GLU A 15 5.90 26.70 -22.89
CA GLU A 15 6.05 25.47 -22.09
C GLU A 15 4.68 24.82 -21.90
N ARG A 16 4.67 23.49 -21.88
CA ARG A 16 3.48 22.68 -21.60
C ARG A 16 3.83 21.49 -20.71
N VAL A 17 3.00 21.26 -19.71
CA VAL A 17 3.06 20.08 -18.87
C VAL A 17 2.04 19.07 -19.36
N PHE A 18 2.45 17.84 -19.55
CA PHE A 18 1.60 16.71 -19.92
C PHE A 18 1.59 15.71 -18.77
N PRO A 19 0.60 15.77 -17.88
CA PRO A 19 0.49 14.79 -16.81
C PRO A 19 0.03 13.44 -17.37
N PHE A 20 0.66 12.37 -16.91
CA PHE A 20 0.24 11.01 -17.15
C PHE A 20 -0.19 10.39 -15.84
N LEU A 21 -1.37 9.75 -15.84
CA LEU A 21 -1.89 9.03 -14.70
C LEU A 21 -1.73 7.53 -14.97
N LEU A 22 -1.04 6.85 -14.07
CA LEU A 22 -0.91 5.40 -14.06
C LEU A 22 -1.77 4.84 -12.94
N THR A 23 -2.73 4.01 -13.27
CA THR A 23 -3.61 3.34 -12.32
C THR A 23 -3.60 1.84 -12.53
N TRP A 24 -3.84 1.11 -11.45
CA TRP A 24 -3.96 -0.34 -11.46
C TRP A 24 -5.03 -0.81 -10.47
N ASN A 25 -5.52 -2.02 -10.70
CA ASN A 25 -6.38 -2.73 -9.78
C ASN A 25 -6.04 -4.23 -9.88
N PHE A 26 -5.65 -4.82 -8.76
CA PHE A 26 -5.29 -6.23 -8.64
C PHE A 26 -6.18 -6.88 -7.59
N PRO A 27 -7.38 -7.35 -7.95
CA PRO A 27 -8.33 -7.92 -7.00
C PRO A 27 -7.93 -9.31 -6.49
N ASN A 28 -7.11 -10.03 -7.24
CA ASN A 28 -6.82 -11.44 -7.00
C ASN A 28 -5.58 -11.65 -6.12
N ARG A 29 -5.60 -11.07 -4.91
CA ARG A 29 -4.54 -11.36 -3.95
C ARG A 29 -4.70 -12.77 -3.43
N VAL A 30 -3.65 -13.55 -3.58
CA VAL A 30 -3.59 -14.93 -3.08
C VAL A 30 -3.08 -14.91 -1.65
N ARG A 31 -3.62 -15.80 -0.83
CA ARG A 31 -3.07 -16.09 0.50
C ARG A 31 -1.83 -16.95 0.34
N ASP A 32 -0.70 -16.46 0.80
CA ASP A 32 0.61 -17.09 0.76
C ASP A 32 1.32 -17.08 2.12
N TRP A 33 0.54 -17.09 3.20
CA TRP A 33 1.02 -17.10 4.59
C TRP A 33 0.18 -18.04 5.46
N GLY A 34 0.65 -18.29 6.68
CA GLY A 34 0.01 -19.14 7.67
C GLY A 34 0.56 -20.56 7.65
N ASP A 35 -0.30 -21.55 7.67
CA ASP A 35 0.09 -22.97 7.70
C ASP A 35 0.92 -23.37 6.47
N THR A 36 2.21 -23.60 6.68
CA THR A 36 3.16 -23.95 5.61
C THR A 36 2.80 -25.21 4.86
N ASP A 37 2.20 -26.19 5.55
CA ASP A 37 1.81 -27.46 4.93
C ASP A 37 0.62 -27.25 3.99
N LYS A 38 -0.35 -26.42 4.38
CA LYS A 38 -1.47 -26.04 3.51
C LYS A 38 -1.01 -25.24 2.32
N HIS A 39 -0.07 -24.30 2.54
CA HIS A 39 0.50 -23.49 1.46
C HIS A 39 1.23 -24.37 0.43
N VAL A 40 2.13 -25.24 0.87
CA VAL A 40 2.86 -26.16 -0.02
C VAL A 40 1.88 -27.03 -0.82
N LYS A 41 0.82 -27.52 -0.18
CA LYS A 41 -0.22 -28.32 -0.84
C LYS A 41 -1.00 -27.50 -1.86
N ALA A 42 -1.38 -26.27 -1.53
CA ALA A 42 -2.08 -25.37 -2.44
C ALA A 42 -1.22 -25.01 -3.66
N VAL A 43 0.09 -24.79 -3.48
CA VAL A 43 1.03 -24.57 -4.59
C VAL A 43 1.10 -25.78 -5.51
N GLN A 44 1.17 -27.00 -4.94
CA GLN A 44 1.24 -28.24 -5.73
C GLN A 44 -0.04 -28.54 -6.48
N GLU A 45 -1.19 -28.18 -5.92
CA GLU A 45 -2.51 -28.46 -6.48
C GLU A 45 -3.07 -27.29 -7.29
N TYR A 46 -2.37 -26.14 -7.37
CA TYR A 46 -2.84 -24.89 -7.97
C TYR A 46 -4.17 -24.38 -7.41
N HIS A 47 -4.46 -24.70 -6.14
CA HIS A 47 -5.65 -24.24 -5.42
C HIS A 47 -5.27 -23.16 -4.41
N TYR A 48 -5.22 -21.93 -4.86
CA TYR A 48 -4.92 -20.78 -4.00
C TYR A 48 -6.19 -20.16 -3.42
N GLU A 49 -6.17 -19.88 -2.12
CA GLU A 49 -7.20 -19.05 -1.51
C GLU A 49 -7.01 -17.59 -1.97
N ILE A 50 -8.04 -17.02 -2.57
CA ILE A 50 -8.05 -15.62 -2.96
C ILE A 50 -8.66 -14.82 -1.82
N VAL A 51 -7.87 -13.91 -1.24
CA VAL A 51 -8.28 -13.05 -0.13
C VAL A 51 -8.53 -11.61 -0.57
N GLY A 52 -8.22 -11.29 -1.80
CA GLY A 52 -8.43 -9.98 -2.39
C GLY A 52 -7.60 -8.85 -1.76
N ASN A 53 -7.73 -7.67 -2.30
CA ASN A 53 -7.17 -6.45 -1.74
C ASN A 53 -8.31 -5.50 -1.35
N TYR A 54 -8.20 -4.83 -0.20
CA TYR A 54 -9.22 -3.91 0.31
C TYR A 54 -9.60 -2.81 -0.68
N TYR A 55 -8.63 -2.23 -1.37
CA TYR A 55 -8.93 -1.17 -2.34
C TYR A 55 -9.82 -1.64 -3.50
N SER A 56 -9.81 -2.95 -3.80
CA SER A 56 -10.69 -3.54 -4.82
C SER A 56 -12.16 -3.60 -4.38
N THR A 57 -12.46 -3.45 -3.09
CA THR A 57 -13.84 -3.26 -2.61
C THR A 57 -14.35 -1.84 -2.87
N LEU A 58 -13.43 -0.88 -3.02
CA LEU A 58 -13.74 0.54 -3.27
C LEU A 58 -13.77 0.87 -4.76
N PHE A 59 -12.99 0.15 -5.56
CA PHE A 59 -12.81 0.40 -6.99
C PHE A 59 -12.96 -0.89 -7.78
N GLN A 60 -13.88 -0.88 -8.73
CA GLN A 60 -14.18 -2.04 -9.56
C GLN A 60 -13.01 -2.43 -10.47
N ASP A 61 -12.31 -1.43 -11.01
CA ASP A 61 -11.24 -1.60 -11.97
C ASP A 61 -10.27 -0.40 -11.96
N ALA A 62 -9.22 -0.48 -12.78
CA ALA A 62 -8.25 0.60 -12.91
C ALA A 62 -8.84 1.90 -13.49
N TRP A 63 -9.91 1.83 -14.29
CA TRP A 63 -10.60 3.01 -14.81
C TRP A 63 -11.33 3.75 -13.69
N THR A 64 -12.02 3.04 -12.83
CA THR A 64 -12.69 3.62 -11.65
C THR A 64 -11.67 4.33 -10.73
N VAL A 65 -10.47 3.76 -10.59
CA VAL A 65 -9.37 4.44 -9.88
C VAL A 65 -8.96 5.72 -10.60
N ALA A 66 -8.80 5.66 -11.93
CA ALA A 66 -8.42 6.84 -12.74
C ALA A 66 -9.47 7.96 -12.64
N ASP A 67 -10.74 7.62 -12.71
CA ASP A 67 -11.85 8.58 -12.56
C ASP A 67 -11.85 9.23 -11.17
N TYR A 68 -11.68 8.43 -10.11
CA TYR A 68 -11.58 8.94 -8.75
C TYR A 68 -10.40 9.90 -8.61
N MET A 69 -9.22 9.51 -9.08
CA MET A 69 -8.02 10.34 -9.05
C MET A 69 -8.22 11.66 -9.82
N ASN A 70 -8.83 11.60 -10.99
CA ASN A 70 -9.10 12.79 -11.81
C ASN A 70 -10.08 13.74 -11.12
N GLN A 71 -11.17 13.20 -10.55
CA GLN A 71 -12.20 13.99 -9.86
C GLN A 71 -11.70 14.60 -8.55
N LYS A 72 -10.83 13.91 -7.83
CA LYS A 72 -10.33 14.30 -6.51
C LYS A 72 -8.92 14.87 -6.52
N LYS A 73 -8.33 15.07 -7.70
CA LYS A 73 -6.92 15.46 -7.86
C LYS A 73 -6.53 16.63 -6.98
N GLU A 74 -7.27 17.71 -7.01
CA GLU A 74 -6.94 18.94 -6.27
C GLU A 74 -6.96 18.71 -4.74
N ILE A 75 -7.94 17.93 -4.25
CA ILE A 75 -8.07 17.62 -2.84
C ILE A 75 -6.92 16.70 -2.40
N LEU A 76 -6.69 15.62 -3.15
CA LEU A 76 -5.64 14.65 -2.84
C LEU A 76 -4.24 15.29 -2.88
N GLU A 77 -3.98 16.10 -3.89
CA GLU A 77 -2.71 16.84 -4.01
C GLU A 77 -2.59 17.89 -2.90
N GLY A 78 -3.64 18.65 -2.64
CA GLY A 78 -3.68 19.68 -1.61
C GLY A 78 -3.44 19.11 -0.21
N ASP A 79 -4.08 18.01 0.14
CA ASP A 79 -3.94 17.38 1.46
C ASP A 79 -2.57 16.70 1.61
N SER A 80 -2.06 16.08 0.55
CA SER A 80 -0.69 15.54 0.54
C SER A 80 0.36 16.63 0.75
N ARG A 81 0.19 17.79 0.11
CA ARG A 81 1.09 18.95 0.30
C ARG A 81 1.00 19.51 1.71
N LYS A 82 -0.20 19.64 2.27
CA LYS A 82 -0.39 20.11 3.66
C LYS A 82 0.30 19.18 4.65
N PHE A 83 0.11 17.86 4.50
CA PHE A 83 0.79 16.89 5.34
C PHE A 83 2.31 17.00 5.24
N SER A 84 2.85 17.00 4.03
CA SER A 84 4.28 17.12 3.79
C SER A 84 4.86 18.44 4.36
N GLN A 85 4.19 19.55 4.13
CA GLN A 85 4.62 20.84 4.67
C GLN A 85 4.58 20.86 6.20
N ALA A 86 3.50 20.39 6.82
CA ALA A 86 3.38 20.33 8.28
C ALA A 86 4.46 19.44 8.90
N PHE A 87 4.73 18.29 8.28
CA PHE A 87 5.74 17.36 8.75
C PHE A 87 7.15 17.94 8.67
N PHE A 88 7.56 18.42 7.50
CA PHE A 88 8.92 18.92 7.27
C PHE A 88 9.18 20.35 7.78
N SER A 89 8.14 21.10 8.17
CA SER A 89 8.29 22.37 8.90
C SER A 89 8.39 22.21 10.42
N SER A 90 8.39 20.98 10.91
CA SER A 90 8.58 20.67 12.32
C SER A 90 9.92 21.21 12.84
N THR A 91 9.95 21.59 14.11
CA THR A 91 11.17 22.02 14.80
C THR A 91 12.07 20.88 15.26
N LEU A 92 11.70 19.64 14.98
CA LEU A 92 12.52 18.46 15.26
C LEU A 92 13.80 18.47 14.40
N PRO A 93 14.90 17.91 14.88
CA PRO A 93 16.11 17.77 14.09
C PRO A 93 15.86 16.98 12.79
N GLY A 94 16.52 17.37 11.69
CA GLY A 94 16.32 16.78 10.36
C GLY A 94 16.47 15.26 10.35
N TYR A 95 17.46 14.71 11.05
CA TYR A 95 17.68 13.25 11.14
C TYR A 95 16.53 12.50 11.82
N VAL A 96 15.78 13.15 12.72
CA VAL A 96 14.58 12.57 13.34
C VAL A 96 13.43 12.53 12.33
N LEU A 97 13.26 13.63 11.58
CA LEU A 97 12.23 13.72 10.54
C LEU A 97 12.48 12.68 9.42
N GLU A 98 13.73 12.51 9.01
CA GLU A 98 14.12 11.51 8.02
C GLU A 98 13.79 10.09 8.51
N ALA A 99 14.20 9.74 9.72
CA ALA A 99 13.92 8.42 10.30
C ALA A 99 12.42 8.12 10.38
N VAL A 100 11.59 9.10 10.74
CA VAL A 100 10.13 8.94 10.77
C VAL A 100 9.55 8.85 9.36
N ALA A 101 10.03 9.69 8.43
CA ALA A 101 9.57 9.68 7.04
C ALA A 101 9.84 8.34 6.36
N ASP A 102 11.00 7.75 6.58
CA ASP A 102 11.38 6.45 6.03
C ASP A 102 10.44 5.35 6.54
N ASN A 103 10.07 5.39 7.80
CA ASN A 103 9.09 4.45 8.36
C ASN A 103 7.68 4.58 7.76
N ILE A 104 7.24 5.79 7.37
CA ILE A 104 5.95 5.99 6.71
C ILE A 104 5.90 5.26 5.36
N THR A 105 7.01 5.18 4.66
CA THR A 105 7.06 4.59 3.31
C THR A 105 6.77 3.10 3.29
N ILE A 106 6.95 2.38 4.39
CA ILE A 106 6.71 0.95 4.49
C ILE A 106 5.25 0.58 4.20
N LEU A 107 4.30 1.48 4.49
CA LEU A 107 2.88 1.26 4.22
C LEU A 107 2.55 1.10 2.73
N ARG A 108 3.45 1.51 1.85
CA ARG A 108 3.33 1.36 0.39
C ARG A 108 4.22 0.28 -0.19
N SER A 109 4.87 -0.48 0.66
CA SER A 109 5.70 -1.61 0.27
C SER A 109 4.88 -2.92 0.29
N PRO A 110 5.37 -4.01 -0.32
CA PRO A 110 4.73 -5.32 -0.23
C PRO A 110 4.69 -5.90 1.18
N THR A 111 5.44 -5.33 2.12
CA THR A 111 5.47 -5.78 3.53
C THR A 111 4.20 -5.46 4.30
N CYS A 112 3.43 -4.48 3.84
CA CYS A 112 2.15 -4.12 4.44
C CYS A 112 1.04 -4.25 3.40
N PHE A 113 -0.06 -4.89 3.79
CA PHE A 113 -1.23 -5.01 2.91
C PHE A 113 -2.52 -5.17 3.72
N ARG A 114 -3.63 -4.84 3.08
CA ARG A 114 -4.97 -4.98 3.63
C ARG A 114 -5.80 -5.88 2.73
N THR A 115 -6.33 -6.94 3.30
CA THR A 115 -7.18 -7.89 2.57
C THR A 115 -8.60 -7.37 2.38
N GLU A 116 -9.37 -7.99 1.51
CA GLU A 116 -10.73 -7.59 1.15
C GLU A 116 -11.67 -7.49 2.36
N ASN A 117 -11.53 -8.39 3.33
CA ASN A 117 -12.31 -8.39 4.57
C ASN A 117 -11.91 -7.27 5.55
N GLY A 118 -10.87 -6.50 5.24
CA GLY A 118 -10.40 -5.38 6.03
C GLY A 118 -9.23 -5.68 6.97
N ASP A 119 -8.80 -6.92 7.07
CA ASP A 119 -7.67 -7.31 7.89
C ASP A 119 -6.37 -6.73 7.35
N PHE A 120 -5.54 -6.20 8.25
CA PHE A 120 -4.27 -5.58 7.90
C PHE A 120 -3.12 -6.42 8.43
N PHE A 121 -2.16 -6.69 7.55
CA PHE A 121 -0.99 -7.52 7.79
C PHE A 121 0.29 -6.72 7.59
N GLY A 122 1.31 -7.05 8.38
CA GLY A 122 2.66 -6.53 8.21
C GLY A 122 3.67 -7.67 8.25
N TRP A 123 4.42 -7.85 7.17
CA TRP A 123 5.40 -8.92 7.03
C TRP A 123 6.83 -8.43 7.23
N GLU A 124 7.74 -9.37 7.38
CA GLU A 124 9.17 -9.11 7.44
C GLU A 124 9.74 -8.56 6.12
N GLY A 125 9.04 -8.78 5.00
CA GLY A 125 9.40 -8.24 3.71
C GLY A 125 10.57 -8.92 3.03
N VAL A 126 10.81 -10.19 3.34
CA VAL A 126 11.94 -10.95 2.80
C VAL A 126 11.72 -11.33 1.34
N GLU A 127 10.48 -11.59 0.95
CA GLU A 127 10.09 -11.97 -0.40
C GLU A 127 8.80 -11.28 -0.84
N ASN A 128 8.61 -11.16 -2.15
CA ASN A 128 7.40 -10.54 -2.71
C ASN A 128 6.16 -11.45 -2.67
N THR A 129 6.36 -12.73 -2.53
CA THR A 129 5.32 -13.76 -2.67
C THR A 129 5.13 -14.62 -1.44
N VAL A 130 6.10 -14.64 -0.53
CA VAL A 130 6.04 -15.45 0.69
C VAL A 130 6.32 -14.57 1.88
N GLY A 131 5.37 -14.50 2.81
CA GLY A 131 5.54 -13.83 4.08
C GLY A 131 6.28 -14.70 5.08
N CYS A 132 6.91 -14.05 6.05
CA CYS A 132 7.50 -14.71 7.21
C CYS A 132 6.41 -14.92 8.27
N GLY A 133 6.26 -16.14 8.74
CA GLY A 133 5.30 -16.47 9.80
C GLY A 133 3.84 -16.31 9.39
N ALA A 134 3.02 -15.96 10.36
CA ALA A 134 1.56 -15.89 10.21
C ALA A 134 1.05 -14.60 9.54
N GLY A 135 1.92 -13.74 9.04
CA GLY A 135 1.55 -12.50 8.35
C GLY A 135 1.51 -11.25 9.24
N THR A 136 1.85 -11.37 10.53
CA THR A 136 1.95 -10.24 11.48
C THR A 136 3.18 -10.39 12.37
N CYS A 137 4.36 -10.37 11.75
CA CYS A 137 5.62 -10.58 12.46
C CYS A 137 5.88 -9.46 13.48
N THR A 138 6.12 -9.83 14.73
CA THR A 138 6.29 -8.87 15.84
C THR A 138 7.42 -7.87 15.64
N HIS A 139 8.50 -8.23 15.00
CA HIS A 139 9.62 -7.31 14.75
C HIS A 139 9.29 -6.26 13.67
N VAL A 140 8.33 -6.51 12.79
CA VAL A 140 7.80 -5.49 11.88
C VAL A 140 7.24 -4.30 12.64
N TRP A 141 6.68 -4.52 13.84
CA TRP A 141 6.14 -3.46 14.66
C TRP A 141 7.19 -2.46 15.12
N ASN A 142 8.45 -2.86 15.20
CA ASN A 142 9.54 -1.99 15.63
C ASN A 142 9.86 -0.91 14.58
N TYR A 143 9.71 -1.20 13.30
CA TYR A 143 9.93 -0.25 12.23
C TYR A 143 8.62 0.25 11.58
N ALA A 144 7.50 -0.42 11.82
CA ALA A 144 6.18 0.04 11.39
C ALA A 144 5.45 0.87 12.46
N GLN A 145 6.16 1.52 13.37
CA GLN A 145 5.59 2.33 14.46
C GLN A 145 4.63 3.43 13.96
N THR A 146 4.83 3.90 12.75
CA THR A 146 3.97 4.90 12.12
C THR A 146 2.52 4.45 12.02
N VAL A 147 2.26 3.15 11.85
CA VAL A 147 0.90 2.61 11.76
C VAL A 147 0.11 2.89 13.03
N ALA A 148 0.72 2.68 14.20
CA ALA A 148 0.07 2.90 15.48
C ALA A 148 -0.38 4.35 15.69
N PHE A 149 0.36 5.32 15.17
CA PHE A 149 0.07 6.76 15.34
C PHE A 149 -0.83 7.30 14.24
N LEU A 150 -0.59 6.95 12.98
CA LEU A 150 -1.32 7.52 11.85
C LEU A 150 -2.59 6.71 11.52
N PHE A 151 -2.57 5.41 11.77
CA PHE A 151 -3.65 4.48 11.38
C PHE A 151 -3.94 3.48 12.51
N PRO A 152 -4.39 3.95 13.69
CA PRO A 152 -4.56 3.09 14.86
C PRO A 152 -5.53 1.93 14.63
N GLU A 153 -6.51 2.07 13.77
CA GLU A 153 -7.43 0.98 13.43
C GLU A 153 -6.73 -0.17 12.69
N LEU A 154 -5.77 0.16 11.81
CA LEU A 154 -4.96 -0.84 11.11
C LEU A 154 -4.01 -1.56 12.08
N GLU A 155 -3.40 -0.82 13.00
CA GLU A 155 -2.60 -1.40 14.07
C GLU A 155 -3.41 -2.35 14.94
N GLN A 156 -4.60 -1.95 15.35
CA GLN A 156 -5.52 -2.80 16.13
C GLN A 156 -5.92 -4.07 15.34
N SER A 157 -6.06 -3.97 14.03
CA SER A 157 -6.32 -5.12 13.18
C SER A 157 -5.17 -6.12 13.23
N MET A 158 -3.92 -5.66 13.03
CA MET A 158 -2.73 -6.52 13.14
C MET A 158 -2.64 -7.22 14.50
N ARG A 159 -2.85 -6.46 15.59
CA ARG A 159 -2.81 -7.01 16.96
C ARG A 159 -3.89 -8.06 17.18
N ARG A 160 -5.07 -7.85 16.65
CA ARG A 160 -6.17 -8.79 16.77
C ARG A 160 -5.89 -10.08 16.03
N ILE A 161 -5.31 -10.00 14.84
CA ILE A 161 -4.92 -11.16 14.06
C ILE A 161 -3.86 -11.95 14.82
N GLU A 162 -2.79 -11.30 15.27
CA GLU A 162 -1.66 -11.95 15.95
C GLU A 162 -2.05 -12.66 17.25
N PHE A 163 -2.92 -12.04 18.05
CA PHE A 163 -3.18 -12.54 19.40
C PHE A 163 -4.51 -13.27 19.56
N LEU A 164 -5.47 -13.11 18.65
CA LEU A 164 -6.82 -13.62 18.83
C LEU A 164 -7.30 -14.53 17.70
N GLN A 165 -6.61 -14.56 16.56
CA GLN A 165 -6.96 -15.46 15.46
C GLN A 165 -5.97 -16.62 15.43
N GLU A 166 -6.49 -17.83 15.29
CA GLU A 166 -5.71 -18.98 14.87
C GLU A 166 -5.44 -18.83 13.36
N ILE A 167 -4.18 -18.66 13.01
CA ILE A 167 -3.75 -18.42 11.63
C ILE A 167 -3.23 -19.71 11.02
#